data_a708875a9b859088f478fbad78028c47
#
_entry.id   a708875a9b859088f478fbad78028c47
#
_cell.length_a   1.000
_cell.length_b   1.000
_cell.length_c   1.000
_cell.angle_alpha   90.00
_cell.angle_beta   90.00
_cell.angle_gamma   90.00
#
_symmetry.space_group_name_H-M   'P 1'
#
loop_
_entity.id
_entity.type
_entity.pdbx_description
1 polymer ?
#
loop_
_entity_poly.entity_id
_entity_poly.type
_entity_poly.pdbx_seq_one_letter_code
_entity_poly.pdbx_strand_id
1 'polypeptide(L)'
;MHGEGSTQDWDAYPPGSYPPPGPAQPGYGPPPGYWQPVYGPPPGYGAMPPYGPRFAASLQWPYGPARPSAATAAAVLGHVSGGLTALVMLGILVSVLDGDDDPSTLLMLLGIPCAVAIVAGAAALLGRRTAELLFRAALTSVAVLALVLVVGLATLDGDARVGMLVTVVLALPLPVLTAVFARRPQVRGWAAAG
;
A
#
# COMPACT_ATOMS: atom_id res chain seq x y z
N MET A 1 -9.40 32.90 39.80
CA MET A 1 -10.29 31.76 39.51
C MET A 1 -9.87 31.25 38.15
N HIS A 2 -9.03 30.23 38.13
CA HIS A 2 -8.50 29.60 36.89
C HIS A 2 -9.29 28.30 36.72
N GLY A 3 -10.03 28.20 35.62
CA GLY A 3 -10.73 26.99 35.22
C GLY A 3 -9.71 25.98 34.69
N GLU A 4 -9.52 24.89 35.42
CA GLU A 4 -8.81 23.70 34.95
C GLU A 4 -9.66 23.02 33.89
N GLY A 5 -9.25 23.18 32.65
CA GLY A 5 -9.77 22.39 31.54
C GLY A 5 -9.30 20.95 31.69
N SER A 6 -10.23 20.04 31.95
CA SER A 6 -9.97 18.61 31.94
C SER A 6 -9.59 18.19 30.55
N THR A 7 -8.28 17.95 30.31
CA THR A 7 -7.79 17.24 29.13
C THR A 7 -8.31 15.80 29.20
N GLN A 8 -9.31 15.50 28.41
CA GLN A 8 -9.82 14.16 28.24
C GLN A 8 -8.70 13.33 27.56
N ASP A 9 -8.13 12.43 28.35
CA ASP A 9 -7.05 11.53 27.89
C ASP A 9 -7.67 10.44 26.99
N TRP A 10 -7.60 10.65 25.68
CA TRP A 10 -8.14 9.75 24.66
C TRP A 10 -7.31 8.48 24.48
N ASP A 11 -6.11 8.42 25.09
CA ASP A 11 -5.19 7.28 24.97
C ASP A 11 -5.44 6.18 26.01
N ALA A 12 -6.40 6.36 26.92
CA ALA A 12 -6.64 5.44 28.04
C ALA A 12 -7.45 4.19 27.69
N TYR A 13 -8.00 4.06 26.49
CA TYR A 13 -8.81 2.90 26.12
C TYR A 13 -8.16 2.07 25.02
N PRO A 14 -7.93 0.77 25.25
CA PRO A 14 -7.48 -0.12 24.19
C PRO A 14 -8.56 -0.19 23.09
N PRO A 15 -8.14 -0.26 21.79
CA PRO A 15 -9.09 -0.31 20.68
C PRO A 15 -10.00 -1.55 20.80
N GLY A 16 -11.29 -1.31 20.98
CA GLY A 16 -12.31 -2.35 21.11
C GLY A 16 -13.05 -2.42 22.47
N SER A 17 -12.64 -1.66 23.49
CA SER A 17 -13.37 -1.56 24.75
C SER A 17 -14.34 -0.39 24.72
N TYR A 18 -15.56 -0.64 24.27
CA TYR A 18 -16.68 0.28 24.56
C TYR A 18 -17.06 0.14 26.03
N PRO A 19 -17.27 1.24 26.78
CA PRO A 19 -17.84 1.16 28.13
C PRO A 19 -19.20 0.46 28.04
N PRO A 20 -19.54 -0.42 28.98
CA PRO A 20 -20.86 -1.03 29.04
C PRO A 20 -21.93 0.06 29.05
N PRO A 21 -23.06 -0.13 28.36
CA PRO A 21 -24.16 0.81 28.38
C PRO A 21 -24.56 1.06 29.86
N GLY A 22 -24.52 2.33 30.23
CA GLY A 22 -24.88 2.74 31.61
C GLY A 22 -26.27 2.24 31.97
N PRO A 23 -26.58 2.07 33.27
CA PRO A 23 -27.89 1.61 33.70
C PRO A 23 -28.96 2.51 33.09
N ALA A 24 -29.97 1.87 32.48
CA ALA A 24 -31.09 2.56 31.86
C ALA A 24 -31.69 3.58 32.84
N GLN A 25 -31.73 4.86 32.47
CA GLN A 25 -32.34 5.89 33.28
C GLN A 25 -33.81 5.55 33.46
N PRO A 26 -34.32 5.43 34.71
CA PRO A 26 -35.73 5.21 34.95
C PRO A 26 -36.49 6.51 34.68
N GLY A 27 -37.44 6.45 33.76
CA GLY A 27 -38.56 7.32 33.77
C GLY A 27 -38.62 8.51 32.82
N TYR A 28 -38.71 8.26 31.53
CA TYR A 28 -39.55 9.05 30.63
C TYR A 28 -40.30 8.09 29.70
N GLY A 29 -41.36 7.48 30.25
CA GLY A 29 -42.38 6.85 29.41
C GLY A 29 -43.16 7.94 28.64
N PRO A 30 -43.63 7.66 27.41
CA PRO A 30 -44.46 8.60 26.68
C PRO A 30 -45.73 8.93 27.48
N PRO A 31 -46.21 10.18 27.42
CA PRO A 31 -47.39 10.58 28.16
C PRO A 31 -48.60 9.72 27.78
N PRO A 32 -49.48 9.35 28.75
CA PRO A 32 -50.65 8.51 28.46
C PRO A 32 -51.62 9.29 27.58
N GLY A 33 -51.87 8.78 26.35
CA GLY A 33 -52.88 9.37 25.47
C GLY A 33 -52.58 9.27 23.96
N TYR A 34 -51.39 8.94 23.55
CA TYR A 34 -51.12 8.77 22.12
C TYR A 34 -51.31 7.29 21.73
N TRP A 35 -52.46 6.95 21.14
CA TRP A 35 -52.72 5.70 20.43
C TRP A 35 -51.88 5.75 19.15
N GLN A 36 -50.67 5.18 19.16
CA GLN A 36 -49.99 4.87 17.88
C GLN A 36 -50.73 3.71 17.23
N PRO A 37 -51.17 3.86 15.95
CA PRO A 37 -51.69 2.74 15.25
C PRO A 37 -50.59 1.68 15.16
N VAL A 38 -50.87 0.47 15.70
CA VAL A 38 -49.99 -0.68 15.60
C VAL A 38 -50.04 -1.12 14.11
N TYR A 39 -49.18 -0.55 13.29
CA TYR A 39 -48.88 -1.11 12.00
C TYR A 39 -48.05 -2.38 12.25
N GLY A 40 -48.78 -3.51 12.28
CA GLY A 40 -48.10 -4.80 12.21
C GLY A 40 -47.22 -4.86 10.97
N PRO A 41 -46.09 -5.57 11.02
CA PRO A 41 -45.25 -5.73 9.84
C PRO A 41 -46.11 -6.33 8.70
N PRO A 42 -45.99 -5.81 7.46
CA PRO A 42 -46.72 -6.33 6.33
C PRO A 42 -46.41 -7.83 6.14
N PRO A 43 -47.43 -8.68 5.87
CA PRO A 43 -47.21 -10.11 5.67
C PRO A 43 -46.31 -10.32 4.46
N GLY A 44 -45.12 -10.90 4.68
CA GLY A 44 -44.17 -11.22 3.61
C GLY A 44 -42.71 -10.88 3.88
N TYR A 45 -42.37 -10.15 4.93
CA TYR A 45 -40.96 -9.95 5.33
C TYR A 45 -40.54 -11.18 6.14
N GLY A 46 -39.89 -12.14 5.47
CA GLY A 46 -39.20 -13.24 6.12
C GLY A 46 -38.21 -12.68 7.14
N ALA A 47 -38.01 -13.40 8.25
CA ALA A 47 -37.14 -13.02 9.33
C ALA A 47 -35.81 -12.47 8.78
N MET A 48 -35.50 -11.19 9.07
CA MET A 48 -34.20 -10.64 8.74
C MET A 48 -33.12 -11.50 9.40
N PRO A 49 -32.11 -11.97 8.64
CA PRO A 49 -31.02 -12.71 9.25
C PRO A 49 -30.37 -11.83 10.35
N PRO A 50 -29.89 -12.46 11.44
CA PRO A 50 -29.33 -11.71 12.56
C PRO A 50 -28.23 -10.78 12.07
N TYR A 51 -28.29 -9.52 12.51
CA TYR A 51 -27.34 -8.48 12.19
C TYR A 51 -25.93 -8.90 12.63
N GLY A 52 -25.26 -9.66 11.76
CA GLY A 52 -23.83 -9.94 11.90
C GLY A 52 -23.00 -8.74 11.43
N PRO A 53 -21.70 -8.69 11.74
CA PRO A 53 -20.80 -7.57 11.41
C PRO A 53 -20.63 -7.25 9.92
N ARG A 54 -21.47 -7.83 9.06
CA ARG A 54 -21.50 -7.59 7.60
C ARG A 54 -22.02 -6.19 7.23
N PHE A 55 -22.67 -5.45 8.16
CA PHE A 55 -23.19 -4.11 7.88
C PHE A 55 -22.10 -3.03 7.81
N ALA A 56 -20.92 -3.26 8.38
CA ALA A 56 -19.80 -2.35 8.19
C ALA A 56 -19.23 -2.36 6.76
N ALA A 57 -19.54 -3.40 5.98
CA ALA A 57 -19.07 -3.52 4.60
C ALA A 57 -20.01 -2.88 3.56
N SER A 58 -21.23 -2.47 3.94
CA SER A 58 -22.25 -1.97 3.00
C SER A 58 -22.41 -0.46 2.95
N LEU A 59 -21.66 0.30 3.76
CA LEU A 59 -21.41 1.72 3.48
C LEU A 59 -20.38 1.82 2.34
N GLN A 60 -20.69 1.20 1.21
CA GLN A 60 -19.95 1.43 -0.02
C GLN A 60 -20.20 2.88 -0.43
N TRP A 61 -19.19 3.70 -0.23
CA TRP A 61 -19.11 5.00 -0.88
C TRP A 61 -19.35 4.80 -2.37
N PRO A 62 -20.03 5.74 -3.08
CA PRO A 62 -20.33 5.60 -4.51
C PRO A 62 -19.08 5.35 -5.38
N TYR A 63 -17.89 5.48 -4.81
CA TYR A 63 -16.58 5.28 -5.48
C TYR A 63 -15.83 4.01 -5.01
N GLY A 64 -16.50 3.06 -4.34
CA GLY A 64 -15.89 1.83 -3.83
C GLY A 64 -15.10 2.03 -2.52
N PRO A 65 -14.46 0.95 -1.99
CA PRO A 65 -13.74 1.02 -0.72
C PRO A 65 -12.58 2.03 -0.77
N ALA A 66 -12.40 2.79 0.31
CA ALA A 66 -11.32 3.77 0.43
C ALA A 66 -9.96 3.11 0.18
N ARG A 67 -9.06 3.84 -0.49
CA ARG A 67 -7.71 3.34 -0.80
C ARG A 67 -6.93 3.10 0.50
N PRO A 68 -6.41 1.89 0.76
CA PRO A 68 -5.58 1.64 1.93
C PRO A 68 -4.26 2.42 1.83
N SER A 69 -3.77 2.94 2.95
CA SER A 69 -2.49 3.67 3.03
C SER A 69 -1.32 2.83 2.49
N ALA A 70 -1.36 1.52 2.69
CA ALA A 70 -0.37 0.59 2.15
C ALA A 70 -0.34 0.56 0.62
N ALA A 71 -1.48 0.74 -0.08
CA ALA A 71 -1.52 0.81 -1.54
C ALA A 71 -0.91 2.12 -2.05
N THR A 72 -1.17 3.23 -1.37
CA THR A 72 -0.53 4.51 -1.66
C THR A 72 0.98 4.44 -1.43
N ALA A 73 1.41 3.87 -0.30
CA ALA A 73 2.83 3.68 0.00
C ALA A 73 3.53 2.80 -1.06
N ALA A 74 2.93 1.67 -1.46
CA ALA A 74 3.48 0.81 -2.51
C ALA A 74 3.62 1.55 -3.84
N ALA A 75 2.62 2.33 -4.23
CA ALA A 75 2.66 3.10 -5.48
C ALA A 75 3.70 4.22 -5.44
N VAL A 76 3.80 4.97 -4.34
CA VAL A 76 4.82 6.03 -4.17
C VAL A 76 6.21 5.43 -4.19
N LEU A 77 6.46 4.35 -3.42
CA LEU A 77 7.75 3.66 -3.42
C LEU A 77 8.11 3.13 -4.81
N GLY A 78 7.12 2.59 -5.56
CA GLY A 78 7.33 2.15 -6.94
C GLY A 78 7.72 3.28 -7.87
N HIS A 79 7.05 4.43 -7.81
CA HIS A 79 7.42 5.60 -8.62
C HIS A 79 8.79 6.16 -8.26
N VAL A 80 9.10 6.27 -6.97
CA VAL A 80 10.41 6.76 -6.51
C VAL A 80 11.52 5.79 -6.93
N SER A 81 11.33 4.48 -6.70
CA SER A 81 12.29 3.45 -7.11
C SER A 81 12.51 3.46 -8.61
N GLY A 82 11.42 3.41 -9.39
CA GLY A 82 11.50 3.41 -10.87
C GLY A 82 12.11 4.71 -11.40
N GLY A 83 11.74 5.85 -10.85
CA GLY A 83 12.30 7.16 -11.23
C GLY A 83 13.80 7.29 -10.95
N LEU A 84 14.24 6.89 -9.76
CA LEU A 84 15.68 6.87 -9.43
C LEU A 84 16.45 5.92 -10.33
N THR A 85 15.91 4.71 -10.56
CA THR A 85 16.52 3.76 -11.50
C THR A 85 16.62 4.35 -12.91
N ALA A 86 15.56 4.99 -13.39
CA ALA A 86 15.56 5.63 -14.71
C ALA A 86 16.62 6.74 -14.82
N LEU A 87 16.80 7.56 -13.79
CA LEU A 87 17.82 8.61 -13.76
C LEU A 87 19.23 8.03 -13.81
N VAL A 88 19.51 7.00 -13.03
CA VAL A 88 20.82 6.30 -13.05
C VAL A 88 21.06 5.67 -14.43
N MET A 89 20.03 5.00 -14.99
CA MET A 89 20.14 4.39 -16.31
C MET A 89 20.33 5.40 -17.43
N LEU A 90 19.77 6.60 -17.30
CA LEU A 90 20.03 7.69 -18.25
C LEU A 90 21.51 8.12 -18.23
N GLY A 91 22.09 8.24 -17.03
CA GLY A 91 23.53 8.53 -16.90
C GLY A 91 24.40 7.45 -17.54
N ILE A 92 24.09 6.17 -17.29
CA ILE A 92 24.80 5.03 -17.90
C ILE A 92 24.63 5.02 -19.43
N LEU A 93 23.41 5.31 -19.91
CA LEU A 93 23.17 5.40 -21.36
C LEU A 93 24.04 6.50 -22.00
N VAL A 94 24.20 7.64 -21.36
CA VAL A 94 25.08 8.70 -21.85
C VAL A 94 26.53 8.22 -21.89
N SER A 95 27.05 7.54 -20.84
CA SER A 95 28.39 6.95 -20.85
C SER A 95 28.60 5.98 -22.03
N VAL A 96 27.62 5.12 -22.30
CA VAL A 96 27.70 4.18 -23.45
C VAL A 96 27.72 4.93 -24.79
N LEU A 97 26.91 5.98 -24.92
CA LEU A 97 26.90 6.82 -26.13
C LEU A 97 28.21 7.60 -26.32
N ASP A 98 28.92 7.90 -25.24
CA ASP A 98 30.25 8.53 -25.25
C ASP A 98 31.38 7.53 -25.52
N GLY A 99 31.08 6.25 -25.72
CA GLY A 99 32.02 5.21 -26.15
C GLY A 99 32.52 4.30 -25.03
N ASP A 100 31.80 4.23 -23.89
CA ASP A 100 32.07 3.24 -22.85
C ASP A 100 31.41 1.89 -23.19
N ASP A 101 32.18 1.00 -23.85
CA ASP A 101 31.72 -0.31 -24.28
C ASP A 101 32.00 -1.42 -23.24
N ASP A 102 32.22 -1.08 -21.98
CA ASP A 102 32.49 -2.06 -20.94
C ASP A 102 31.26 -2.99 -20.77
N PRO A 103 31.45 -4.33 -20.80
CA PRO A 103 30.36 -5.32 -20.61
C PRO A 103 29.56 -5.11 -19.32
N SER A 104 30.17 -4.62 -18.26
CA SER A 104 29.47 -4.31 -17.00
C SER A 104 28.51 -3.13 -17.14
N THR A 105 28.89 -2.10 -17.90
CA THR A 105 28.08 -0.92 -18.21
C THR A 105 26.89 -1.32 -19.09
N LEU A 106 27.11 -2.15 -20.11
CA LEU A 106 26.05 -2.68 -20.95
C LEU A 106 25.04 -3.54 -20.17
N LEU A 107 25.51 -4.36 -19.22
CA LEU A 107 24.63 -5.15 -18.37
C LEU A 107 23.72 -4.28 -17.51
N MET A 108 24.21 -3.15 -17.04
CA MET A 108 23.41 -2.20 -16.25
C MET A 108 22.22 -1.63 -17.02
N LEU A 109 22.28 -1.55 -18.36
CA LEU A 109 21.13 -1.10 -19.19
C LEU A 109 19.88 -1.98 -19.03
N LEU A 110 20.02 -3.20 -18.50
CA LEU A 110 18.87 -4.02 -18.06
C LEU A 110 18.01 -3.33 -16.99
N GLY A 111 18.54 -2.32 -16.32
CA GLY A 111 17.78 -1.48 -15.41
C GLY A 111 16.68 -0.65 -16.08
N ILE A 112 16.81 -0.33 -17.39
CA ILE A 112 15.79 0.45 -18.13
C ILE A 112 14.45 -0.28 -18.17
N PRO A 113 14.34 -1.53 -18.67
CA PRO A 113 13.06 -2.25 -18.67
C PRO A 113 12.53 -2.48 -17.24
N CYS A 114 13.40 -2.65 -16.24
CA CYS A 114 12.98 -2.74 -14.84
C CYS A 114 12.35 -1.44 -14.34
N ALA A 115 12.95 -0.29 -14.62
CA ALA A 115 12.41 1.01 -14.25
C ALA A 115 11.02 1.24 -14.87
N VAL A 116 10.86 0.98 -16.16
CA VAL A 116 9.60 1.07 -16.88
C VAL A 116 8.55 0.13 -16.28
N ALA A 117 8.92 -1.12 -16.00
CA ALA A 117 8.01 -2.12 -15.44
C ALA A 117 7.52 -1.72 -14.03
N ILE A 118 8.40 -1.17 -13.16
CA ILE A 118 8.04 -0.71 -11.82
C ILE A 118 7.08 0.48 -11.91
N VAL A 119 7.39 1.48 -12.73
CA VAL A 119 6.52 2.67 -12.89
C VAL A 119 5.16 2.26 -13.46
N ALA A 120 5.14 1.41 -14.49
CA ALA A 120 3.90 0.89 -15.07
C ALA A 120 3.10 0.07 -14.05
N GLY A 121 3.76 -0.75 -13.23
CA GLY A 121 3.16 -1.52 -12.15
C GLY A 121 2.55 -0.63 -11.06
N ALA A 122 3.26 0.44 -10.69
CA ALA A 122 2.77 1.43 -9.73
C ALA A 122 1.55 2.19 -10.26
N ALA A 123 1.57 2.58 -11.54
CA ALA A 123 0.43 3.22 -12.20
C ALA A 123 -0.77 2.27 -12.33
N ALA A 124 -0.54 0.99 -12.66
CA ALA A 124 -1.58 -0.03 -12.72
C ALA A 124 -2.23 -0.27 -11.35
N LEU A 125 -1.43 -0.27 -10.26
CA LEU A 125 -1.94 -0.35 -8.90
C LEU A 125 -2.83 0.85 -8.57
N LEU A 126 -2.41 2.08 -8.91
CA LEU A 126 -3.22 3.28 -8.71
C LEU A 126 -4.54 3.24 -9.49
N GLY A 127 -4.53 2.66 -10.68
CA GLY A 127 -5.71 2.43 -11.52
C GLY A 127 -6.58 1.23 -11.10
N ARG A 128 -6.35 0.63 -9.94
CA ARG A 128 -7.08 -0.56 -9.44
C ARG A 128 -7.07 -1.75 -10.40
N ARG A 129 -6.05 -1.89 -11.23
CA ARG A 129 -6.00 -3.00 -12.18
C ARG A 129 -5.45 -4.26 -11.55
N THR A 130 -4.23 -4.18 -11.00
CA THR A 130 -3.58 -5.33 -10.36
C THR A 130 -2.40 -4.91 -9.50
N ALA A 131 -2.22 -5.55 -8.32
CA ALA A 131 -1.03 -5.42 -7.49
C ALA A 131 0.08 -6.38 -7.94
N GLU A 132 -0.28 -7.42 -8.71
CA GLU A 132 0.64 -8.48 -9.13
C GLU A 132 1.72 -7.97 -10.07
N LEU A 133 1.37 -7.05 -10.99
CA LEU A 133 2.34 -6.46 -11.91
C LEU A 133 3.45 -5.72 -11.16
N LEU A 134 3.07 -4.88 -10.17
CA LEU A 134 4.02 -4.15 -9.35
C LEU A 134 4.91 -5.10 -8.53
N PHE A 135 4.31 -6.15 -7.95
CA PHE A 135 5.05 -7.15 -7.19
C PHE A 135 6.08 -7.87 -8.06
N ARG A 136 5.68 -8.35 -9.25
CA ARG A 136 6.58 -9.03 -10.19
C ARG A 136 7.69 -8.11 -10.68
N ALA A 137 7.36 -6.87 -11.04
CA ALA A 137 8.35 -5.88 -11.46
C ALA A 137 9.39 -5.59 -10.37
N ALA A 138 8.94 -5.42 -9.11
CA ALA A 138 9.83 -5.21 -7.99
C ALA A 138 10.73 -6.42 -7.72
N LEU A 139 10.18 -7.64 -7.80
CA LEU A 139 10.96 -8.88 -7.65
C LEU A 139 11.99 -9.06 -8.77
N THR A 140 11.62 -8.77 -10.02
CA THR A 140 12.54 -8.79 -11.16
C THR A 140 13.68 -7.79 -10.96
N SER A 141 13.39 -6.59 -10.43
CA SER A 141 14.43 -5.60 -10.15
C SER A 141 15.40 -6.06 -9.07
N VAL A 142 14.92 -6.74 -8.02
CA VAL A 142 15.79 -7.36 -7.01
C VAL A 142 16.68 -8.43 -7.65
N ALA A 143 16.12 -9.27 -8.52
CA ALA A 143 16.90 -10.30 -9.23
C ALA A 143 17.95 -9.69 -10.15
N VAL A 144 17.64 -8.62 -10.87
CA VAL A 144 18.61 -7.89 -11.72
C VAL A 144 19.71 -7.27 -10.88
N LEU A 145 19.39 -6.62 -9.75
CA LEU A 145 20.38 -6.08 -8.83
C LEU A 145 21.29 -7.16 -8.27
N ALA A 146 20.75 -8.33 -7.93
CA ALA A 146 21.55 -9.48 -7.50
C ALA A 146 22.46 -10.00 -8.61
N LEU A 147 21.97 -10.05 -9.86
CA LEU A 147 22.78 -10.43 -11.01
C LEU A 147 23.93 -9.45 -11.26
N VAL A 148 23.63 -8.14 -11.25
CA VAL A 148 24.64 -7.09 -11.41
C VAL A 148 25.69 -7.19 -10.29
N LEU A 149 25.27 -7.47 -9.06
CA LEU A 149 26.17 -7.67 -7.93
C LEU A 149 27.11 -8.86 -8.17
N VAL A 150 26.57 -10.01 -8.58
CA VAL A 150 27.38 -11.22 -8.82
C VAL A 150 28.38 -11.00 -9.94
N VAL A 151 27.94 -10.43 -11.06
CA VAL A 151 28.82 -10.15 -12.22
C VAL A 151 29.87 -9.12 -11.83
N GLY A 152 29.51 -8.02 -11.18
CA GLY A 152 30.45 -7.01 -10.80
C GLY A 152 31.47 -7.48 -9.75
N LEU A 153 31.07 -8.35 -8.80
CA LEU A 153 32.04 -8.98 -7.89
C LEU A 153 33.04 -9.89 -8.62
N ALA A 154 32.63 -10.48 -9.74
CA ALA A 154 33.49 -11.35 -10.54
C ALA A 154 34.41 -10.58 -11.52
N THR A 155 33.99 -9.39 -11.97
CA THR A 155 34.67 -8.65 -13.05
C THR A 155 35.36 -7.38 -12.60
N LEU A 156 34.89 -6.73 -11.52
CA LEU A 156 35.43 -5.48 -11.04
C LEU A 156 36.49 -5.68 -9.95
N ASP A 157 37.49 -4.82 -9.92
CA ASP A 157 38.54 -4.82 -8.91
C ASP A 157 38.59 -3.50 -8.13
N GLY A 158 39.19 -3.54 -6.93
CA GLY A 158 39.51 -2.36 -6.12
C GLY A 158 38.30 -1.46 -5.81
N ASP A 159 38.45 -0.17 -6.07
CA ASP A 159 37.48 0.87 -5.73
C ASP A 159 36.17 0.75 -6.52
N ALA A 160 36.24 0.25 -7.77
CA ALA A 160 35.04 0.02 -8.58
C ALA A 160 34.11 -1.01 -7.95
N ARG A 161 34.66 -2.09 -7.37
CA ARG A 161 33.91 -3.11 -6.64
C ARG A 161 33.22 -2.52 -5.41
N VAL A 162 33.93 -1.68 -4.63
CA VAL A 162 33.37 -1.01 -3.46
C VAL A 162 32.23 -0.06 -3.85
N GLY A 163 32.44 0.76 -4.89
CA GLY A 163 31.42 1.67 -5.41
C GLY A 163 30.14 0.94 -5.83
N MET A 164 30.29 -0.19 -6.54
CA MET A 164 29.16 -1.00 -6.96
C MET A 164 28.43 -1.62 -5.74
N LEU A 165 29.15 -2.18 -4.76
CA LEU A 165 28.56 -2.72 -3.53
C LEU A 165 27.74 -1.67 -2.81
N VAL A 166 28.27 -0.47 -2.62
CA VAL A 166 27.56 0.64 -1.98
C VAL A 166 26.30 0.99 -2.77
N THR A 167 26.39 1.09 -4.09
CA THR A 167 25.25 1.39 -4.96
C THR A 167 24.15 0.34 -4.85
N VAL A 168 24.49 -0.94 -4.91
CA VAL A 168 23.50 -2.03 -4.80
C VAL A 168 22.87 -2.04 -3.40
N VAL A 169 23.66 -1.89 -2.32
CA VAL A 169 23.13 -1.86 -0.94
C VAL A 169 22.16 -0.70 -0.74
N LEU A 170 22.44 0.48 -1.32
CA LEU A 170 21.56 1.64 -1.24
C LEU A 170 20.33 1.51 -2.13
N ALA A 171 20.44 0.86 -3.30
CA ALA A 171 19.33 0.68 -4.23
C ALA A 171 18.34 -0.42 -3.81
N LEU A 172 18.81 -1.46 -3.13
CA LEU A 172 18.05 -2.67 -2.81
C LEU A 172 16.82 -2.45 -1.89
N PRO A 173 16.86 -1.58 -0.86
CA PRO A 173 15.72 -1.38 0.03
C PRO A 173 14.44 -0.94 -0.68
N LEU A 174 14.53 -0.08 -1.69
CA LEU A 174 13.37 0.47 -2.38
C LEU A 174 12.53 -0.61 -3.10
N PRO A 175 13.07 -1.44 -3.99
CA PRO A 175 12.29 -2.50 -4.65
C PRO A 175 11.84 -3.58 -3.65
N VAL A 176 12.63 -3.89 -2.61
CA VAL A 176 12.22 -4.84 -1.57
C VAL A 176 11.00 -4.32 -0.81
N LEU A 177 11.03 -3.07 -0.34
CA LEU A 177 9.88 -2.46 0.35
C LEU A 177 8.66 -2.38 -0.60
N THR A 178 8.86 -2.03 -1.86
CA THR A 178 7.80 -2.01 -2.87
C THR A 178 7.14 -3.39 -3.00
N ALA A 179 7.93 -4.47 -3.08
CA ALA A 179 7.43 -5.84 -3.15
C ALA A 179 6.66 -6.24 -1.88
N VAL A 180 7.19 -5.91 -0.70
CA VAL A 180 6.54 -6.20 0.60
C VAL A 180 5.19 -5.51 0.71
N PHE A 181 5.13 -4.21 0.39
CA PHE A 181 3.87 -3.46 0.45
C PHE A 181 2.86 -3.93 -0.59
N ALA A 182 3.30 -4.22 -1.83
CA ALA A 182 2.43 -4.73 -2.88
C ALA A 182 1.80 -6.09 -2.53
N ARG A 183 2.48 -6.91 -1.72
CA ARG A 183 2.00 -8.24 -1.31
C ARG A 183 1.05 -8.24 -0.11
N ARG A 184 0.87 -7.11 0.57
CA ARG A 184 -0.05 -7.03 1.71
C ARG A 184 -1.48 -7.41 1.31
N PRO A 185 -2.20 -8.21 2.13
CA PRO A 185 -3.55 -8.69 1.79
C PRO A 185 -4.54 -7.54 1.57
N GLN A 186 -4.39 -6.44 2.30
CA GLN A 186 -5.20 -5.24 2.14
C GLN A 186 -5.04 -4.60 0.75
N VAL A 187 -3.82 -4.57 0.21
CA VAL A 187 -3.53 -4.01 -1.12
C VAL A 187 -4.08 -4.91 -2.22
N ARG A 188 -3.86 -6.22 -2.07
CA ARG A 188 -4.38 -7.22 -3.03
C ARG A 188 -5.89 -7.26 -3.06
N GLY A 189 -6.54 -7.28 -1.89
CA GLY A 189 -8.00 -7.24 -1.78
C GLY A 189 -8.60 -5.97 -2.36
N TRP A 190 -7.96 -4.81 -2.11
CA TRP A 190 -8.41 -3.54 -2.67
C TRP A 190 -8.26 -3.47 -4.20
N ALA A 191 -7.16 -3.97 -4.75
CA ALA A 191 -6.94 -4.02 -6.19
C ALA A 191 -7.86 -5.03 -6.90
N ALA A 192 -8.24 -6.12 -6.23
CA ALA A 192 -9.16 -7.13 -6.77
C ALA A 192 -10.64 -6.71 -6.72
N ALA A 193 -10.98 -5.66 -5.96
CA ALA A 193 -12.35 -5.13 -5.83
C ALA A 193 -12.67 -4.01 -6.85
N GLY A 194 -11.75 -3.66 -7.73
CA GLY A 194 -11.94 -2.68 -8.80
C GLY A 194 -12.06 -3.33 -10.14
#